data_ec3cbb7e1eb0a9d046fc8032793532ff
#
_entry.id   ec3cbb7e1eb0a9d046fc8032793532ff
#
_cell.length_a   1.000
_cell.length_b   1.000
_cell.length_c   1.000
_cell.angle_alpha   90.00
_cell.angle_beta   90.00
_cell.angle_gamma   90.00
#
_symmetry.space_group_name_H-M   'P 1'
#
loop_
_entity.id
_entity.type
_entity.pdbx_description
1 polymer ?
#
loop_
_entity_poly.entity_id
_entity_poly.type
_entity_poly.pdbx_seq_one_letter_code
_entity_poly.pdbx_strand_id
1 'polypeptide(L)'
;FDKMQQHTGEHILSGILHQMFGAENVGFHIGSEAVRMDTSVPISAEGLQAAELAANRIVWQDVPVLVSYPTREELAALVYRSKKEIEGQVRIVTIPGADVCACCGTHTRTTGQVGQIKILATENYKGGVRLSVVCGQRALLAAQAMRQRQAEIGALLSAKADQTAVAVHRVYDEYTALKFTHFGVCSQLFDALAQLAGPGEDAIRTVPGLDPDGLHRLAVRLTEATTGLCAALTPTEKGTGYCIAQADGDVRALTKALNAALNGRGGGKPGICQGSCAAAPEQVEVFLREQK
;
A
#
# COMPACT_ATOMS: atom_id res chain seq x y z
N PHE A 1 -27.60 -15.90 -11.19
CA PHE A 1 -27.97 -14.51 -11.49
C PHE A 1 -26.76 -13.56 -11.33
N ASP A 2 -26.00 -13.68 -10.25
CA ASP A 2 -24.84 -12.84 -9.99
C ASP A 2 -23.86 -12.72 -11.19
N LYS A 3 -23.43 -13.85 -11.78
CA LYS A 3 -22.54 -13.82 -12.95
C LYS A 3 -23.16 -13.11 -14.17
N MET A 4 -24.48 -13.16 -14.31
CA MET A 4 -25.21 -12.43 -15.36
C MET A 4 -25.15 -10.92 -15.12
N GLN A 5 -25.31 -10.47 -13.85
CA GLN A 5 -25.14 -9.07 -13.47
C GLN A 5 -23.73 -8.58 -13.79
N GLN A 6 -22.70 -9.37 -13.40
CA GLN A 6 -21.29 -9.02 -13.67
C GLN A 6 -21.03 -8.91 -15.19
N HIS A 7 -21.53 -9.87 -15.98
CA HIS A 7 -21.27 -9.93 -17.40
C HIS A 7 -22.00 -8.81 -18.17
N THR A 8 -23.29 -8.58 -17.86
CA THR A 8 -24.03 -7.48 -18.49
C THR A 8 -23.48 -6.12 -18.09
N GLY A 9 -23.08 -5.95 -16.81
CA GLY A 9 -22.44 -4.72 -16.35
C GLY A 9 -21.09 -4.47 -17.01
N GLU A 10 -20.32 -5.52 -17.29
CA GLU A 10 -19.07 -5.41 -18.07
C GLU A 10 -19.36 -4.91 -19.49
N HIS A 11 -20.33 -5.49 -20.18
CA HIS A 11 -20.73 -5.04 -21.53
C HIS A 11 -21.15 -3.58 -21.54
N ILE A 12 -21.97 -3.15 -20.58
CA ILE A 12 -22.40 -1.75 -20.47
C ILE A 12 -21.19 -0.85 -20.29
N LEU A 13 -20.33 -1.13 -19.30
CA LEU A 13 -19.16 -0.30 -19.00
C LEU A 13 -18.16 -0.29 -20.16
N SER A 14 -17.87 -1.46 -20.72
CA SER A 14 -16.95 -1.62 -21.85
C SER A 14 -17.44 -0.86 -23.10
N GLY A 15 -18.74 -0.91 -23.40
CA GLY A 15 -19.30 -0.16 -24.50
C GLY A 15 -19.27 1.36 -24.27
N ILE A 16 -19.54 1.83 -23.07
CA ILE A 16 -19.42 3.25 -22.69
C ILE A 16 -17.95 3.72 -22.79
N LEU A 17 -17.00 2.91 -22.30
CA LEU A 17 -15.56 3.24 -22.41
C LEU A 17 -15.12 3.32 -23.90
N HIS A 18 -15.64 2.43 -24.73
CA HIS A 18 -15.40 2.49 -26.17
C HIS A 18 -15.97 3.77 -26.80
N GLN A 19 -17.22 4.11 -26.49
CA GLN A 19 -17.87 5.31 -27.02
C GLN A 19 -17.19 6.61 -26.58
N MET A 20 -16.74 6.69 -25.32
CA MET A 20 -16.16 7.91 -24.75
C MET A 20 -14.68 8.09 -25.10
N PHE A 21 -13.92 7.01 -25.20
CA PHE A 21 -12.46 7.07 -25.27
C PHE A 21 -11.85 6.22 -26.38
N GLY A 22 -12.63 5.53 -27.21
CA GLY A 22 -12.15 4.56 -28.17
C GLY A 22 -11.46 3.35 -27.51
N ALA A 23 -11.72 3.11 -26.24
CA ALA A 23 -11.06 2.07 -25.47
C ALA A 23 -11.63 0.68 -25.81
N GLU A 24 -10.77 -0.23 -26.28
CA GLU A 24 -11.14 -1.61 -26.49
C GLU A 24 -10.94 -2.43 -25.19
N ASN A 25 -11.84 -3.40 -24.96
CA ASN A 25 -11.63 -4.38 -23.92
C ASN A 25 -10.68 -5.48 -24.43
N VAL A 26 -9.41 -5.42 -24.01
CA VAL A 26 -8.36 -6.35 -24.42
C VAL A 26 -8.15 -7.51 -23.44
N GLY A 27 -8.84 -7.51 -22.31
CA GLY A 27 -8.79 -8.59 -21.32
C GLY A 27 -10.01 -8.56 -20.40
N PHE A 28 -10.57 -9.75 -20.12
CA PHE A 28 -11.78 -9.86 -19.32
C PHE A 28 -11.80 -11.19 -18.53
N HIS A 29 -12.14 -11.09 -17.25
CA HIS A 29 -12.33 -12.27 -16.40
C HIS A 29 -13.35 -11.99 -15.29
N ILE A 30 -14.36 -12.85 -15.17
CA ILE A 30 -15.31 -12.82 -14.05
C ILE A 30 -14.75 -13.67 -12.91
N GLY A 31 -14.09 -13.00 -11.97
CA GLY A 31 -13.60 -13.63 -10.74
C GLY A 31 -14.71 -13.88 -9.71
N SER A 32 -14.34 -14.53 -8.60
CA SER A 32 -15.24 -14.74 -7.46
C SER A 32 -15.61 -13.44 -6.75
N GLU A 33 -14.69 -12.49 -6.64
CA GLU A 33 -14.84 -11.23 -5.91
C GLU A 33 -15.18 -10.07 -6.85
N ALA A 34 -14.48 -9.92 -7.95
CA ALA A 34 -14.65 -8.84 -8.90
C ALA A 34 -14.47 -9.30 -10.35
N VAL A 35 -14.99 -8.50 -11.26
CA VAL A 35 -14.67 -8.57 -12.69
C VAL A 35 -13.39 -7.81 -12.92
N ARG A 36 -12.41 -8.45 -13.60
CA ARG A 36 -11.23 -7.79 -14.13
C ARG A 36 -11.46 -7.45 -15.60
N MET A 37 -11.22 -6.19 -15.97
CA MET A 37 -11.33 -5.71 -17.33
C MET A 37 -10.10 -4.86 -17.66
N ASP A 38 -9.45 -5.13 -18.81
CA ASP A 38 -8.28 -4.41 -19.29
C ASP A 38 -8.65 -3.58 -20.52
N THR A 39 -8.29 -2.29 -20.53
CA THR A 39 -8.51 -1.38 -21.65
C THR A 39 -7.26 -1.24 -22.52
N SER A 40 -7.46 -0.93 -23.82
CA SER A 40 -6.37 -0.73 -24.79
C SER A 40 -5.66 0.62 -24.67
N VAL A 41 -6.27 1.59 -23.98
CA VAL A 41 -5.76 2.96 -23.83
C VAL A 41 -5.79 3.41 -22.38
N PRO A 42 -4.93 4.34 -21.97
CA PRO A 42 -4.99 4.93 -20.64
C PRO A 42 -6.21 5.84 -20.51
N ILE A 43 -6.84 5.84 -19.36
CA ILE A 43 -8.01 6.67 -19.04
C ILE A 43 -7.78 7.32 -17.68
N SER A 44 -8.03 8.63 -17.58
CA SER A 44 -7.84 9.35 -16.31
C SER A 44 -8.89 8.93 -15.26
N ALA A 45 -8.60 9.23 -13.99
CA ALA A 45 -9.53 8.95 -12.90
C ALA A 45 -10.88 9.65 -13.10
N GLU A 46 -10.87 10.90 -13.57
CA GLU A 46 -12.07 11.68 -13.89
C GLU A 46 -12.83 11.06 -15.06
N GLY A 47 -12.11 10.58 -16.08
CA GLY A 47 -12.70 9.87 -17.21
C GLY A 47 -13.39 8.58 -16.79
N LEU A 48 -12.77 7.81 -15.90
CA LEU A 48 -13.36 6.58 -15.34
C LEU A 48 -14.59 6.87 -14.48
N GLN A 49 -14.58 7.94 -13.68
CA GLN A 49 -15.75 8.36 -12.90
C GLN A 49 -16.91 8.77 -13.82
N ALA A 50 -16.62 9.51 -14.89
CA ALA A 50 -17.63 9.90 -15.89
C ALA A 50 -18.20 8.68 -16.60
N ALA A 51 -17.38 7.71 -17.00
CA ALA A 51 -17.82 6.47 -17.63
C ALA A 51 -18.65 5.60 -16.68
N GLU A 52 -18.26 5.47 -15.41
CA GLU A 52 -19.03 4.76 -14.39
C GLU A 52 -20.42 5.36 -14.23
N LEU A 53 -20.52 6.69 -14.17
CA LEU A 53 -21.79 7.38 -14.08
C LEU A 53 -22.64 7.16 -15.33
N ALA A 54 -22.05 7.27 -16.54
CA ALA A 54 -22.73 7.03 -17.80
C ALA A 54 -23.24 5.58 -17.92
N ALA A 55 -22.43 4.60 -17.50
CA ALA A 55 -22.84 3.20 -17.46
C ALA A 55 -24.02 2.97 -16.49
N ASN A 56 -24.02 3.59 -15.32
CA ASN A 56 -25.13 3.51 -14.38
C ASN A 56 -26.41 4.20 -14.90
N ARG A 57 -26.29 5.25 -15.71
CA ARG A 57 -27.47 5.84 -16.38
C ARG A 57 -28.17 4.84 -17.30
N ILE A 58 -27.42 3.99 -18.02
CA ILE A 58 -28.02 2.90 -18.83
C ILE A 58 -28.67 1.86 -17.91
N VAL A 59 -28.09 1.54 -16.76
CA VAL A 59 -28.73 0.65 -15.77
C VAL A 59 -30.08 1.24 -15.30
N TRP A 60 -30.14 2.52 -14.98
CA TRP A 60 -31.34 3.20 -14.48
C TRP A 60 -32.45 3.37 -15.53
N GLN A 61 -32.08 3.33 -16.82
CA GLN A 61 -33.08 3.36 -17.90
C GLN A 61 -33.85 2.04 -18.05
N ASP A 62 -33.35 0.95 -17.47
CA ASP A 62 -33.96 -0.39 -17.50
C ASP A 62 -34.36 -0.87 -18.92
N VAL A 63 -33.43 -0.64 -19.88
CA VAL A 63 -33.70 -1.05 -21.28
C VAL A 63 -33.48 -2.55 -21.46
N PRO A 64 -34.21 -3.20 -22.43
CA PRO A 64 -34.05 -4.63 -22.68
C PRO A 64 -32.66 -4.96 -23.24
N VAL A 65 -32.11 -6.10 -22.81
CA VAL A 65 -30.89 -6.71 -23.40
C VAL A 65 -31.37 -7.66 -24.51
N LEU A 66 -31.12 -7.26 -25.75
CA LEU A 66 -31.62 -7.97 -26.93
C LEU A 66 -30.58 -8.99 -27.41
N VAL A 67 -31.07 -10.14 -27.86
CA VAL A 67 -30.25 -11.20 -28.47
C VAL A 67 -30.76 -11.47 -29.87
N SER A 68 -29.89 -11.46 -30.86
CA SER A 68 -30.19 -11.79 -32.24
C SER A 68 -29.16 -12.73 -32.86
N TYR A 69 -29.58 -13.36 -33.95
CA TYR A 69 -28.74 -14.26 -34.78
C TYR A 69 -28.85 -13.79 -36.23
N PRO A 70 -28.17 -12.68 -36.59
CA PRO A 70 -28.25 -12.10 -37.93
C PRO A 70 -27.72 -13.05 -39.01
N THR A 71 -28.29 -12.93 -40.22
CA THR A 71 -27.76 -13.56 -41.43
C THR A 71 -26.36 -12.98 -41.77
N ARG A 72 -25.64 -13.57 -42.72
CA ARG A 72 -24.36 -13.02 -43.19
C ARG A 72 -24.51 -11.62 -43.78
N GLU A 73 -25.56 -11.37 -44.51
CA GLU A 73 -25.85 -10.06 -45.14
C GLU A 73 -26.18 -9.01 -44.08
N GLU A 74 -27.01 -9.33 -43.11
CA GLU A 74 -27.36 -8.46 -41.98
C GLU A 74 -26.10 -8.19 -41.10
N LEU A 75 -25.27 -9.20 -40.84
CA LEU A 75 -24.05 -9.06 -40.05
C LEU A 75 -23.03 -8.16 -40.75
N ALA A 76 -22.91 -8.25 -42.07
CA ALA A 76 -22.02 -7.40 -42.85
C ALA A 76 -22.39 -5.90 -42.81
N ALA A 77 -23.69 -5.58 -42.59
CA ALA A 77 -24.20 -4.23 -42.44
C ALA A 77 -24.21 -3.74 -40.98
N LEU A 78 -23.97 -4.62 -40.01
CA LEU A 78 -24.04 -4.30 -38.57
C LEU A 78 -22.64 -3.85 -38.03
N VAL A 79 -22.62 -2.70 -37.37
CA VAL A 79 -21.45 -2.27 -36.60
C VAL A 79 -21.54 -2.91 -35.21
N TYR A 80 -20.62 -3.82 -34.91
CA TYR A 80 -20.58 -4.50 -33.61
C TYR A 80 -19.11 -4.73 -33.18
N ARG A 81 -18.91 -4.87 -31.87
CA ARG A 81 -17.60 -5.23 -31.29
C ARG A 81 -17.43 -6.75 -31.24
N SER A 82 -16.26 -7.25 -31.51
CA SER A 82 -15.91 -8.66 -31.36
C SER A 82 -14.48 -8.80 -30.91
N LYS A 83 -14.23 -9.71 -29.96
CA LYS A 83 -12.88 -10.04 -29.48
C LYS A 83 -12.15 -11.06 -30.36
N LYS A 84 -12.88 -11.74 -31.24
CA LYS A 84 -12.35 -12.81 -32.12
C LYS A 84 -13.13 -12.84 -33.43
N GLU A 85 -12.49 -13.29 -34.50
CA GLU A 85 -13.22 -13.75 -35.66
C GLU A 85 -14.05 -14.98 -35.28
N ILE A 86 -15.32 -14.98 -35.69
CA ILE A 86 -16.26 -16.05 -35.34
C ILE A 86 -16.66 -16.74 -36.65
N GLU A 87 -16.32 -18.03 -36.74
CA GLU A 87 -16.79 -18.89 -37.83
C GLU A 87 -18.20 -19.42 -37.51
N GLY A 88 -19.08 -19.39 -38.51
CA GLY A 88 -20.46 -19.89 -38.37
C GLY A 88 -21.46 -18.84 -37.94
N GLN A 89 -22.50 -19.27 -37.20
CA GLN A 89 -23.59 -18.38 -36.75
C GLN A 89 -23.12 -17.49 -35.59
N VAL A 90 -23.19 -16.17 -35.79
CA VAL A 90 -22.81 -15.16 -34.79
C VAL A 90 -24.01 -14.79 -33.94
N ARG A 91 -23.87 -14.87 -32.61
CA ARG A 91 -24.84 -14.38 -31.66
C ARG A 91 -24.47 -12.93 -31.27
N ILE A 92 -25.36 -11.99 -31.55
CA ILE A 92 -25.20 -10.58 -31.20
C ILE A 92 -26.03 -10.27 -29.97
N VAL A 93 -25.40 -9.60 -29.01
CA VAL A 93 -26.06 -9.01 -27.84
C VAL A 93 -26.04 -7.49 -28.01
N THR A 94 -27.23 -6.91 -28.00
CA THR A 94 -27.43 -5.46 -28.13
C THR A 94 -27.98 -4.90 -26.83
N ILE A 95 -27.30 -3.94 -26.27
CA ILE A 95 -27.74 -3.12 -25.14
C ILE A 95 -27.90 -1.70 -25.66
N PRO A 96 -29.15 -1.26 -25.89
CA PRO A 96 -29.42 0.05 -26.49
C PRO A 96 -28.70 1.18 -25.75
N GLY A 97 -28.02 2.03 -26.50
CA GLY A 97 -27.25 3.15 -25.95
C GLY A 97 -25.90 2.79 -25.29
N ALA A 98 -25.60 1.51 -25.14
CA ALA A 98 -24.34 1.07 -24.50
C ALA A 98 -23.47 0.22 -25.42
N ASP A 99 -23.94 -0.93 -25.90
CA ASP A 99 -23.08 -1.90 -26.58
C ASP A 99 -23.83 -2.71 -27.65
N VAL A 100 -23.13 -3.04 -28.73
CA VAL A 100 -23.49 -4.08 -29.70
C VAL A 100 -22.28 -5.00 -29.85
N CYS A 101 -22.38 -6.24 -29.38
CA CYS A 101 -21.21 -7.10 -29.29
C CYS A 101 -21.55 -8.56 -29.62
N ALA A 102 -20.62 -9.23 -30.31
CA ALA A 102 -20.67 -10.67 -30.49
C ALA A 102 -20.34 -11.37 -29.15
N CYS A 103 -21.30 -12.06 -28.56
CA CYS A 103 -21.15 -12.69 -27.26
C CYS A 103 -22.00 -13.96 -27.10
N CYS A 104 -21.38 -15.04 -26.62
CA CYS A 104 -22.05 -16.33 -26.34
C CYS A 104 -22.50 -16.48 -24.88
N GLY A 105 -22.13 -15.55 -23.98
CA GLY A 105 -22.43 -15.67 -22.56
C GLY A 105 -23.88 -15.32 -22.22
N THR A 106 -24.25 -15.58 -20.97
CA THR A 106 -25.58 -15.27 -20.42
C THR A 106 -25.64 -13.86 -19.88
N HIS A 107 -26.77 -13.18 -20.07
CA HIS A 107 -27.01 -11.81 -19.67
C HIS A 107 -28.32 -11.68 -18.85
N THR A 108 -28.46 -10.55 -18.16
CA THR A 108 -29.73 -10.15 -17.58
C THR A 108 -30.76 -9.85 -18.69
N ARG A 109 -32.05 -9.86 -18.37
CA ARG A 109 -33.09 -9.53 -19.36
C ARG A 109 -33.19 -8.05 -19.67
N THR A 110 -32.91 -7.22 -18.65
CA THR A 110 -32.88 -5.77 -18.76
C THR A 110 -31.67 -5.23 -18.06
N THR A 111 -31.27 -4.00 -18.39
CA THR A 111 -30.11 -3.32 -17.75
C THR A 111 -30.39 -3.00 -16.29
N GLY A 112 -31.64 -2.73 -15.89
CA GLY A 112 -32.02 -2.51 -14.49
C GLY A 112 -31.72 -3.70 -13.57
N GLN A 113 -31.78 -4.93 -14.10
CA GLN A 113 -31.43 -6.13 -13.35
C GLN A 113 -29.93 -6.23 -13.01
N VAL A 114 -29.05 -5.43 -13.63
CA VAL A 114 -27.63 -5.30 -13.25
C VAL A 114 -27.50 -4.67 -11.86
N GLY A 115 -28.43 -3.77 -11.50
CA GLY A 115 -28.44 -3.05 -10.23
C GLY A 115 -27.52 -1.84 -10.26
N GLN A 116 -26.29 -1.96 -9.83
CA GLN A 116 -25.28 -0.90 -9.85
C GLN A 116 -23.97 -1.43 -10.43
N ILE A 117 -23.29 -0.60 -11.21
CA ILE A 117 -21.91 -0.86 -11.68
C ILE A 117 -20.97 0.01 -10.85
N LYS A 118 -19.93 -0.59 -10.25
CA LYS A 118 -18.94 0.13 -9.45
C LYS A 118 -17.52 -0.29 -9.80
N ILE A 119 -16.69 0.68 -10.17
CA ILE A 119 -15.24 0.50 -10.30
C ILE A 119 -14.64 0.60 -8.88
N LEU A 120 -14.00 -0.47 -8.42
CA LEU A 120 -13.39 -0.54 -7.08
C LEU A 120 -11.95 -0.09 -7.07
N ALA A 121 -11.19 -0.46 -8.11
CA ALA A 121 -9.77 -0.16 -8.22
C ALA A 121 -9.34 -0.05 -9.69
N THR A 122 -8.26 0.66 -9.89
CA THR A 122 -7.62 0.88 -11.20
C THR A 122 -6.12 0.74 -11.07
N GLU A 123 -5.47 0.13 -12.06
CA GLU A 123 -4.02 0.05 -12.16
C GLU A 123 -3.57 0.22 -13.61
N ASN A 124 -2.40 0.82 -13.84
CA ASN A 124 -1.83 0.91 -15.17
C ASN A 124 -1.44 -0.49 -15.67
N TYR A 125 -1.85 -0.87 -16.86
CA TYR A 125 -1.60 -2.19 -17.40
C TYR A 125 -1.38 -2.17 -18.91
N LYS A 126 -0.19 -2.56 -19.37
CA LYS A 126 0.18 -2.75 -20.79
C LYS A 126 -0.24 -1.61 -21.72
N GLY A 127 -0.04 -0.36 -21.29
CA GLY A 127 -0.40 0.84 -22.08
C GLY A 127 -1.86 1.27 -21.97
N GLY A 128 -2.67 0.54 -21.22
CA GLY A 128 -4.04 0.87 -20.86
C GLY A 128 -4.25 0.87 -19.34
N VAL A 129 -5.50 0.63 -18.93
CA VAL A 129 -5.89 0.55 -17.51
C VAL A 129 -6.56 -0.79 -17.24
N ARG A 130 -6.16 -1.45 -16.16
CA ARG A 130 -6.88 -2.58 -15.58
C ARG A 130 -7.87 -2.09 -14.56
N LEU A 131 -9.11 -2.51 -14.70
CA LEU A 131 -10.21 -2.16 -13.81
C LEU A 131 -10.64 -3.39 -13.01
N SER A 132 -10.88 -3.19 -11.71
CA SER A 132 -11.65 -4.12 -10.87
C SER A 132 -13.06 -3.58 -10.72
N VAL A 133 -14.04 -4.31 -11.25
CA VAL A 133 -15.44 -3.86 -11.35
C VAL A 133 -16.35 -4.86 -10.65
N VAL A 134 -17.38 -4.37 -10.00
CA VAL A 134 -18.45 -5.18 -9.39
C VAL A 134 -19.82 -4.62 -9.78
N CYS A 135 -20.79 -5.53 -9.90
CA CYS A 135 -22.17 -5.16 -10.25
C CYS A 135 -23.16 -5.75 -9.24
N GLY A 136 -24.32 -5.11 -9.11
CA GLY A 136 -25.45 -5.60 -8.33
C GLY A 136 -25.13 -5.82 -6.86
N GLN A 137 -25.44 -7.01 -6.35
CA GLN A 137 -25.21 -7.34 -4.94
C GLN A 137 -23.75 -7.14 -4.51
N ARG A 138 -22.78 -7.47 -5.38
CA ARG A 138 -21.35 -7.27 -5.05
C ARG A 138 -21.02 -5.79 -4.86
N ALA A 139 -21.63 -4.89 -5.65
CA ALA A 139 -21.43 -3.45 -5.50
C ALA A 139 -22.00 -2.94 -4.16
N LEU A 140 -23.18 -3.44 -3.75
CA LEU A 140 -23.77 -3.12 -2.45
C LEU A 140 -22.88 -3.59 -1.29
N LEU A 141 -22.41 -4.84 -1.35
CA LEU A 141 -21.53 -5.40 -0.31
C LEU A 141 -20.19 -4.63 -0.21
N ALA A 142 -19.61 -4.24 -1.35
CA ALA A 142 -18.41 -3.41 -1.38
C ALA A 142 -18.63 -2.03 -0.73
N ALA A 143 -19.77 -1.38 -1.02
CA ALA A 143 -20.13 -0.11 -0.39
C ALA A 143 -20.33 -0.25 1.13
N GLN A 144 -20.96 -1.33 1.59
CA GLN A 144 -21.13 -1.64 3.01
C GLN A 144 -19.77 -1.85 3.70
N ALA A 145 -18.85 -2.60 3.08
CA ALA A 145 -17.51 -2.82 3.60
C ALA A 145 -16.67 -1.53 3.66
N MET A 146 -16.79 -0.65 2.65
CA MET A 146 -16.15 0.67 2.68
C MET A 146 -16.67 1.52 3.84
N ARG A 147 -18.00 1.58 4.03
CA ARG A 147 -18.61 2.31 5.14
C ARG A 147 -18.17 1.77 6.50
N GLN A 148 -18.08 0.44 6.64
CA GLN A 148 -17.63 -0.19 7.88
C GLN A 148 -16.19 0.21 8.22
N ARG A 149 -15.26 0.11 7.26
CA ARG A 149 -13.85 0.53 7.46
C ARG A 149 -13.75 2.02 7.81
N GLN A 150 -14.54 2.86 7.16
CA GLN A 150 -14.58 4.30 7.48
C GLN A 150 -15.10 4.55 8.89
N ALA A 151 -16.11 3.81 9.34
CA ALA A 151 -16.62 3.90 10.71
C ALA A 151 -15.57 3.46 11.75
N GLU A 152 -14.81 2.40 11.48
CA GLU A 152 -13.72 1.92 12.35
C GLU A 152 -12.62 2.98 12.48
N ILE A 153 -12.18 3.57 11.36
CA ILE A 153 -11.20 4.67 11.37
C ILE A 153 -11.76 5.89 12.13
N GLY A 154 -13.02 6.24 11.88
CA GLY A 154 -13.68 7.35 12.56
C GLY A 154 -13.76 7.13 14.08
N ALA A 155 -14.09 5.91 14.52
CA ALA A 155 -14.12 5.57 15.95
C ALA A 155 -12.73 5.67 16.59
N LEU A 156 -11.68 5.15 15.93
CA LEU A 156 -10.30 5.22 16.41
C LEU A 156 -9.82 6.68 16.57
N LEU A 157 -10.18 7.56 15.64
CA LEU A 157 -9.73 8.95 15.60
C LEU A 157 -10.72 9.94 16.25
N SER A 158 -11.83 9.46 16.83
CA SER A 158 -12.94 10.27 17.35
C SER A 158 -13.43 11.28 16.31
N ALA A 159 -13.54 10.87 15.05
CA ALA A 159 -13.90 11.70 13.90
C ALA A 159 -15.23 11.29 13.29
N LYS A 160 -16.00 12.26 12.79
CA LYS A 160 -17.19 11.99 11.96
C LYS A 160 -16.79 11.41 10.62
N ALA A 161 -17.71 10.70 9.96
CA ALA A 161 -17.46 9.99 8.71
C ALA A 161 -16.89 10.89 7.59
N ASP A 162 -17.38 12.11 7.47
CA ASP A 162 -16.92 13.13 6.51
C ASP A 162 -15.59 13.79 6.89
N GLN A 163 -15.11 13.58 8.13
CA GLN A 163 -13.90 14.19 8.70
C GLN A 163 -12.75 13.19 8.88
N THR A 164 -12.94 11.91 8.52
CA THR A 164 -11.92 10.87 8.75
C THR A 164 -10.60 11.17 8.04
N ALA A 165 -10.62 11.66 6.80
CA ALA A 165 -9.41 12.02 6.08
C ALA A 165 -8.65 13.17 6.76
N VAL A 166 -9.36 14.20 7.20
CA VAL A 166 -8.78 15.34 7.95
C VAL A 166 -8.15 14.86 9.26
N ALA A 167 -8.83 13.95 9.99
CA ALA A 167 -8.31 13.41 11.22
C ALA A 167 -7.04 12.55 11.01
N VAL A 168 -6.96 11.77 9.92
CA VAL A 168 -5.75 11.03 9.55
C VAL A 168 -4.59 11.99 9.27
N HIS A 169 -4.82 13.05 8.49
CA HIS A 169 -3.78 14.05 8.21
C HIS A 169 -3.30 14.72 9.49
N ARG A 170 -4.22 15.14 10.38
CA ARG A 170 -3.87 15.72 11.67
C ARG A 170 -2.94 14.80 12.47
N VAL A 171 -3.30 13.53 12.65
CA VAL A 171 -2.48 12.57 13.42
C VAL A 171 -1.12 12.36 12.74
N TYR A 172 -1.07 12.30 11.41
CA TYR A 172 0.19 12.19 10.68
C TYR A 172 1.09 13.41 10.90
N ASP A 173 0.54 14.62 10.87
CA ASP A 173 1.27 15.86 11.10
C ASP A 173 1.77 15.96 12.55
N GLU A 174 0.91 15.63 13.53
CA GLU A 174 1.25 15.56 14.96
C GLU A 174 2.38 14.53 15.20
N TYR A 175 2.30 13.34 14.59
CA TYR A 175 3.33 12.33 14.68
C TYR A 175 4.66 12.81 14.09
N THR A 176 4.62 13.49 12.94
CA THR A 176 5.80 14.03 12.27
C THR A 176 6.47 15.11 13.11
N ALA A 177 5.68 16.02 13.66
CA ALA A 177 6.15 17.08 14.56
C ALA A 177 6.75 16.48 15.85
N LEU A 178 6.11 15.47 16.43
CA LEU A 178 6.62 14.76 17.61
C LEU A 178 7.97 14.07 17.32
N LYS A 179 8.12 13.40 16.18
CA LYS A 179 9.40 12.83 15.76
C LYS A 179 10.50 13.87 15.66
N PHE A 180 10.20 15.03 15.08
CA PHE A 180 11.16 16.12 14.95
C PHE A 180 11.56 16.69 16.31
N THR A 181 10.59 16.93 17.20
CA THR A 181 10.83 17.38 18.57
C THR A 181 11.67 16.37 19.35
N HIS A 182 11.31 15.09 19.30
CA HIS A 182 12.06 14.01 19.92
C HIS A 182 13.53 13.95 19.44
N PHE A 183 13.72 14.07 18.11
CA PHE A 183 15.09 14.13 17.54
C PHE A 183 15.89 15.30 18.12
N GLY A 184 15.28 16.48 18.23
CA GLY A 184 15.92 17.68 18.81
C GLY A 184 16.30 17.50 20.28
N VAL A 185 15.38 16.97 21.09
CA VAL A 185 15.63 16.68 22.51
C VAL A 185 16.75 15.65 22.68
N CYS A 186 16.73 14.56 21.89
CA CYS A 186 17.80 13.57 21.89
C CYS A 186 19.14 14.21 21.50
N SER A 187 19.19 15.11 20.52
CA SER A 187 20.43 15.79 20.15
C SER A 187 21.01 16.61 21.29
N GLN A 188 20.16 17.40 21.98
CA GLN A 188 20.59 18.16 23.14
C GLN A 188 21.09 17.26 24.30
N LEU A 189 20.41 16.16 24.54
CA LEU A 189 20.84 15.17 25.53
C LEU A 189 22.21 14.55 25.14
N PHE A 190 22.41 14.23 23.87
CA PHE A 190 23.66 13.65 23.38
C PHE A 190 24.82 14.65 23.49
N ASP A 191 24.56 15.92 23.20
CA ASP A 191 25.54 16.98 23.41
C ASP A 191 25.95 17.11 24.89
N ALA A 192 24.97 17.11 25.79
CA ALA A 192 25.27 17.16 27.22
C ALA A 192 26.06 15.92 27.74
N LEU A 193 25.67 14.72 27.27
CA LEU A 193 26.35 13.47 27.61
C LEU A 193 27.81 13.44 27.06
N ALA A 194 28.04 13.98 25.87
CA ALA A 194 29.35 14.09 25.26
C ALA A 194 30.25 15.07 26.04
N GLN A 195 29.75 16.18 26.53
CA GLN A 195 30.51 17.15 27.36
C GLN A 195 30.99 16.55 28.69
N LEU A 196 30.38 15.45 29.16
CA LEU A 196 30.83 14.74 30.36
C LEU A 196 31.99 13.76 30.10
N ALA A 197 32.48 13.65 28.86
CA ALA A 197 33.60 12.81 28.50
C ALA A 197 34.91 13.61 28.54
N GLY A 198 35.89 13.15 29.31
CA GLY A 198 37.25 13.72 29.32
C GLY A 198 38.02 13.32 28.05
N PRO A 199 39.00 14.13 27.61
CA PRO A 199 39.86 13.77 26.48
C PRO A 199 40.59 12.45 26.73
N GLY A 200 40.45 11.47 25.83
CA GLY A 200 41.06 10.15 25.95
C GLY A 200 40.41 9.18 26.95
N GLU A 201 39.37 9.59 27.64
CA GLU A 201 38.57 8.73 28.54
C GLU A 201 37.52 7.92 27.79
N ASP A 202 37.18 6.75 28.33
CA ASP A 202 36.09 5.94 27.80
C ASP A 202 34.71 6.60 28.14
N ALA A 203 33.85 6.70 27.15
CA ALA A 203 32.51 7.28 27.28
C ALA A 203 31.42 6.23 27.06
N ILE A 204 31.04 5.54 28.12
CA ILE A 204 29.96 4.58 28.11
C ILE A 204 28.70 5.25 28.70
N ARG A 205 27.62 5.28 27.97
CA ARG A 205 26.36 5.95 28.38
C ARG A 205 25.15 5.06 28.15
N THR A 206 24.36 4.86 29.19
CA THR A 206 23.08 4.14 29.13
C THR A 206 21.96 5.15 29.08
N VAL A 207 21.18 5.13 27.99
CA VAL A 207 20.00 6.00 27.79
C VAL A 207 18.82 5.11 27.42
N PRO A 208 17.79 5.01 28.28
CA PRO A 208 16.60 4.23 28.00
C PRO A 208 15.80 4.78 26.80
N GLY A 209 15.19 3.87 26.03
CA GLY A 209 14.25 4.23 24.98
C GLY A 209 14.89 4.67 23.67
N LEU A 210 16.18 4.55 23.50
CA LEU A 210 16.81 4.81 22.21
C LEU A 210 16.51 3.65 21.24
N ASP A 211 16.10 4.03 20.04
CA ASP A 211 16.06 3.14 18.90
C ASP A 211 17.48 2.91 18.31
N PRO A 212 17.64 2.01 17.34
CA PRO A 212 18.95 1.76 16.73
C PRO A 212 19.62 3.01 16.14
N ASP A 213 18.86 3.94 15.57
CA ASP A 213 19.39 5.20 15.05
C ASP A 213 19.88 6.13 16.18
N GLY A 214 19.09 6.22 17.25
CA GLY A 214 19.47 6.99 18.45
C GLY A 214 20.75 6.46 19.11
N LEU A 215 20.92 5.13 19.22
CA LEU A 215 22.16 4.52 19.70
C LEU A 215 23.35 4.87 18.81
N HIS A 216 23.18 4.78 17.50
CA HIS A 216 24.22 5.14 16.55
C HIS A 216 24.62 6.61 16.68
N ARG A 217 23.65 7.51 16.70
CA ARG A 217 23.86 8.96 16.84
C ARG A 217 24.57 9.34 18.15
N LEU A 218 24.15 8.72 19.27
CA LEU A 218 24.84 8.94 20.55
C LEU A 218 26.27 8.46 20.50
N ALA A 219 26.54 7.24 20.01
CA ALA A 219 27.88 6.70 19.90
C ALA A 219 28.79 7.60 19.03
N VAL A 220 28.29 8.04 17.86
CA VAL A 220 29.00 9.00 17.00
C VAL A 220 29.29 10.32 17.74
N ARG A 221 28.27 10.86 18.44
CA ARG A 221 28.47 12.13 19.18
C ARG A 221 29.49 12.02 20.29
N LEU A 222 29.61 10.86 20.98
CA LEU A 222 30.64 10.60 21.98
C LEU A 222 32.02 10.55 21.34
N THR A 223 32.19 9.99 20.13
CA THR A 223 33.51 9.96 19.46
C THR A 223 34.05 11.33 19.03
N GLU A 224 33.19 12.34 18.97
CA GLU A 224 33.59 13.73 18.71
C GLU A 224 34.19 14.39 19.98
N ALA A 225 33.89 13.88 21.17
CA ALA A 225 34.33 14.43 22.46
C ALA A 225 35.54 13.71 23.03
N THR A 226 35.78 12.43 22.68
CA THR A 226 36.90 11.67 23.22
C THR A 226 37.46 10.69 22.19
N THR A 227 38.77 10.39 22.29
CA THR A 227 39.44 9.33 21.52
C THR A 227 39.39 7.96 22.20
N GLY A 228 38.83 7.88 23.42
CA GLY A 228 38.60 6.65 24.16
C GLY A 228 37.51 5.78 23.53
N LEU A 229 37.25 4.64 24.14
CA LEU A 229 36.15 3.77 23.74
C LEU A 229 34.79 4.44 24.03
N CYS A 230 33.92 4.54 23.04
CA CYS A 230 32.59 5.09 23.17
C CYS A 230 31.54 3.98 23.07
N ALA A 231 30.56 3.97 23.97
CA ALA A 231 29.44 3.05 23.88
C ALA A 231 28.11 3.73 24.27
N ALA A 232 27.13 3.58 23.43
CA ALA A 232 25.72 3.91 23.72
C ALA A 232 24.96 2.62 24.00
N LEU A 233 24.27 2.56 25.14
CA LEU A 233 23.51 1.40 25.62
C LEU A 233 22.06 1.80 25.85
N THR A 234 21.13 0.89 25.56
CA THR A 234 19.70 1.05 25.91
C THR A 234 19.13 -0.26 26.43
N PRO A 235 18.42 -0.27 27.57
CA PRO A 235 17.71 -1.46 28.02
C PRO A 235 16.56 -1.77 27.04
N THR A 236 16.37 -3.07 26.78
CA THR A 236 15.29 -3.61 25.98
C THR A 236 14.59 -4.74 26.72
N GLU A 237 13.41 -5.17 26.27
CA GLU A 237 12.71 -6.33 26.87
C GLU A 237 13.54 -7.64 26.88
N LYS A 238 14.53 -7.76 26.00
CA LYS A 238 15.36 -8.97 25.82
C LYS A 238 16.80 -8.80 26.24
N GLY A 239 17.15 -7.70 26.96
CA GLY A 239 18.49 -7.38 27.39
C GLY A 239 18.90 -5.96 27.01
N THR A 240 20.03 -5.79 26.29
CA THR A 240 20.60 -4.48 25.95
C THR A 240 20.83 -4.33 24.47
N GLY A 241 20.32 -3.23 23.89
CA GLY A 241 20.75 -2.70 22.61
C GLY A 241 22.03 -1.87 22.81
N TYR A 242 23.00 -2.01 21.90
CA TYR A 242 24.27 -1.29 22.02
C TYR A 242 24.77 -0.74 20.69
N CYS A 243 25.52 0.36 20.76
CA CYS A 243 26.39 0.83 19.68
C CYS A 243 27.73 1.19 20.29
N ILE A 244 28.82 0.55 19.80
CA ILE A 244 30.18 0.72 20.25
C ILE A 244 30.97 1.42 19.16
N ALA A 245 31.69 2.48 19.49
CA ALA A 245 32.44 3.27 18.52
C ALA A 245 33.79 3.73 19.07
N GLN A 246 34.75 3.97 18.19
CA GLN A 246 36.04 4.59 18.51
C GLN A 246 36.56 5.32 17.26
N ALA A 247 36.95 6.59 17.40
CA ALA A 247 37.26 7.45 16.25
C ALA A 247 38.37 6.86 15.36
N ASP A 248 39.50 6.46 15.97
CA ASP A 248 40.68 5.94 15.27
C ASP A 248 40.96 4.45 15.57
N GLY A 249 39.91 3.70 16.03
CA GLY A 249 40.04 2.31 16.45
C GLY A 249 39.29 1.31 15.58
N ASP A 250 39.48 0.03 15.89
CA ASP A 250 38.71 -1.07 15.31
C ASP A 250 37.99 -1.85 16.41
N VAL A 251 36.69 -1.56 16.55
CA VAL A 251 35.82 -2.15 17.57
C VAL A 251 35.22 -3.50 17.19
N ARG A 252 35.57 -4.07 16.03
CA ARG A 252 34.97 -5.34 15.54
C ARG A 252 35.34 -6.54 16.41
N ALA A 253 36.61 -6.64 16.81
CA ALA A 253 37.07 -7.72 17.66
C ALA A 253 36.44 -7.66 19.06
N LEU A 254 36.35 -6.46 19.65
CA LEU A 254 35.68 -6.19 20.92
C LEU A 254 34.17 -6.55 20.84
N THR A 255 33.48 -6.12 19.77
CA THR A 255 32.09 -6.44 19.56
C THR A 255 31.83 -7.95 19.41
N LYS A 256 32.76 -8.66 18.73
CA LYS A 256 32.67 -10.12 18.61
C LYS A 256 32.85 -10.81 19.95
N ALA A 257 33.79 -10.35 20.78
CA ALA A 257 34.03 -10.87 22.14
C ALA A 257 32.78 -10.60 23.04
N LEU A 258 32.24 -9.40 23.01
CA LEU A 258 31.02 -9.06 23.73
C LEU A 258 29.82 -9.97 23.34
N ASN A 259 29.62 -10.15 22.04
CA ASN A 259 28.54 -11.02 21.56
C ASN A 259 28.69 -12.48 22.02
N ALA A 260 29.94 -12.97 22.05
CA ALA A 260 30.21 -14.34 22.53
C ALA A 260 30.00 -14.47 24.04
N ALA A 261 30.45 -13.47 24.83
CA ALA A 261 30.34 -13.50 26.29
C ALA A 261 28.93 -13.27 26.82
N LEU A 262 28.16 -12.38 26.16
CA LEU A 262 26.85 -11.91 26.65
C LEU A 262 25.66 -12.39 25.79
N ASN A 263 25.84 -13.47 25.04
CA ASN A 263 24.83 -14.03 24.14
C ASN A 263 24.21 -12.98 23.23
N GLY A 264 25.10 -12.21 22.56
CA GLY A 264 24.71 -11.11 21.70
C GLY A 264 24.83 -11.42 20.22
N ARG A 265 24.33 -10.48 19.43
CA ARG A 265 24.45 -10.46 17.97
C ARG A 265 24.58 -9.03 17.46
N GLY A 266 25.43 -8.81 16.49
CA GLY A 266 25.67 -7.50 15.90
C GLY A 266 27.01 -7.48 15.19
N GLY A 267 27.35 -6.31 14.66
CA GLY A 267 28.59 -6.07 13.93
C GLY A 267 28.57 -4.70 13.27
N GLY A 268 29.56 -4.42 12.42
CA GLY A 268 29.65 -3.15 11.74
C GLY A 268 30.94 -2.94 10.98
N LYS A 269 31.37 -1.68 10.90
CA LYS A 269 32.63 -1.23 10.30
C LYS A 269 33.69 -1.09 11.38
N PRO A 270 35.01 -0.94 11.04
CA PRO A 270 36.07 -0.83 12.04
C PRO A 270 35.79 0.17 13.15
N GLY A 271 35.44 1.41 12.82
CA GLY A 271 35.20 2.49 13.78
C GLY A 271 33.88 2.42 14.54
N ILE A 272 32.92 1.57 14.12
CA ILE A 272 31.58 1.52 14.74
C ILE A 272 30.87 0.19 14.50
N CYS A 273 30.38 -0.42 15.58
CA CYS A 273 29.59 -1.64 15.57
C CYS A 273 28.34 -1.49 16.40
N GLN A 274 27.26 -2.14 15.97
CA GLN A 274 25.96 -2.07 16.61
C GLN A 274 25.33 -3.45 16.75
N GLY A 275 24.56 -3.66 17.81
CA GLY A 275 23.90 -4.94 18.05
C GLY A 275 23.02 -4.95 19.28
N SER A 276 22.72 -6.16 19.75
CA SER A 276 21.99 -6.41 20.99
C SER A 276 22.51 -7.67 21.67
N CYS A 277 22.38 -7.75 23.01
CA CYS A 277 22.73 -8.93 23.80
C CYS A 277 21.67 -9.20 24.88
N ALA A 278 21.72 -10.39 25.46
CA ALA A 278 20.76 -10.80 26.49
C ALA A 278 21.11 -10.25 27.90
N ALA A 279 22.26 -9.64 28.08
CA ALA A 279 22.73 -9.09 29.35
C ALA A 279 22.09 -7.73 29.67
N ALA A 280 22.01 -7.37 30.95
CA ALA A 280 21.62 -6.04 31.41
C ALA A 280 22.68 -4.99 31.05
N PRO A 281 22.33 -3.70 30.92
CA PRO A 281 23.27 -2.62 30.54
C PRO A 281 24.52 -2.56 31.45
N GLU A 282 24.33 -2.79 32.75
CA GLU A 282 25.43 -2.76 33.74
C GLU A 282 26.48 -3.85 33.49
N GLN A 283 26.00 -5.03 33.04
CA GLN A 283 26.93 -6.14 32.68
C GLN A 283 27.69 -5.84 31.40
N VAL A 284 27.03 -5.18 30.43
CA VAL A 284 27.71 -4.72 29.20
C VAL A 284 28.72 -3.66 29.52
N GLU A 285 28.42 -2.71 30.39
CA GLU A 285 29.37 -1.67 30.83
C GLU A 285 30.58 -2.26 31.52
N VAL A 286 30.37 -3.18 32.47
CA VAL A 286 31.48 -3.89 33.17
C VAL A 286 32.37 -4.60 32.15
N PHE A 287 31.79 -5.39 31.25
CA PHE A 287 32.53 -6.10 30.21
C PHE A 287 33.40 -5.14 29.38
N LEU A 288 32.82 -4.02 28.92
CA LEU A 288 33.53 -3.05 28.09
C LEU A 288 34.71 -2.38 28.85
N ARG A 289 34.56 -2.17 30.14
CA ARG A 289 35.66 -1.59 31.00
C ARG A 289 36.75 -2.56 31.31
N GLU A 290 36.49 -3.87 31.32
CA GLU A 290 37.49 -4.93 31.64
C GLU A 290 38.33 -5.34 30.41
N GLN A 291 37.97 -4.95 29.22
CA GLN A 291 38.67 -5.33 27.96
C GLN A 291 39.79 -4.34 27.56
N LYS A 292 40.38 -3.65 28.54
CA LYS A 292 41.54 -2.75 28.34
C LYS A 292 42.84 -3.49 28.21
#